data_1346b14de8b3b4c333bac481daca9dc6
#
_entry.id   1346b14de8b3b4c333bac481daca9dc6
#
_cell.length_a   1.000
_cell.length_b   1.000
_cell.length_c   1.000
_cell.angle_alpha   90.00
_cell.angle_beta   90.00
_cell.angle_gamma   90.00
#
_symmetry.space_group_name_H-M   'P 1'
#
loop_
_entity.id
_entity.type
_entity.pdbx_description
1 polymer ?
#
loop_
_entity_poly.entity_id
_entity_poly.type
_entity_poly.pdbx_seq_one_letter_code
_entity_poly.pdbx_strand_id
1 'polypeptide(L)'
;MGFSPTGQAFNLAYEDVAASTAAALKADKLIFLSPYAGLKDAEGDFITELSMPQLQEYVAQNKDMDLGMRGLLNTAGRAIRAGVSRVHFLPCNQDGALLEELFTHDGIGMMLASSDIENLREANQDDVGGILQLTMPLEEEGILAARGQDVIERDIQRFSVIEHDRVLFGCAALFPFPNGVGELACLAVDPDVQGSGDGERLLKRVEMRAKQEGIKKLFVLTTRTEHWFLKRGFKR
;
A
#
# COMPACT_ATOMS: atom_id res chain seq x y z
N MET A 1 25.38 21.82 -11.34
CA MET A 1 26.25 21.72 -12.53
C MET A 1 26.94 20.37 -12.46
N GLY A 2 26.90 19.57 -13.51
CA GLY A 2 27.60 18.28 -13.60
C GLY A 2 28.68 18.31 -14.68
N PHE A 3 29.62 17.38 -14.60
CA PHE A 3 30.69 17.25 -15.58
C PHE A 3 30.71 15.84 -16.17
N SER A 4 30.91 15.75 -17.49
CA SER A 4 31.19 14.45 -18.13
C SER A 4 32.61 13.97 -17.76
N PRO A 5 32.93 12.69 -17.97
CA PRO A 5 34.31 12.18 -17.84
C PRO A 5 35.32 12.92 -18.72
N THR A 6 34.87 13.57 -19.80
CA THR A 6 35.69 14.39 -20.70
C THR A 6 35.77 15.85 -20.28
N GLY A 7 35.23 16.25 -19.13
CA GLY A 7 35.31 17.60 -18.57
C GLY A 7 34.29 18.60 -19.12
N GLN A 8 33.33 18.16 -19.92
CA GLN A 8 32.23 19.04 -20.38
C GLN A 8 31.27 19.35 -19.25
N ALA A 9 30.89 20.61 -19.08
CA ALA A 9 29.96 21.05 -18.08
C ALA A 9 28.52 20.96 -18.59
N PHE A 10 27.61 20.44 -17.74
CA PHE A 10 26.17 20.34 -17.99
C PHE A 10 25.39 21.03 -16.90
N ASN A 11 24.32 21.71 -17.28
CA ASN A 11 23.32 22.18 -16.34
C ASN A 11 22.32 21.03 -16.11
N LEU A 12 22.30 20.46 -14.91
CA LEU A 12 21.44 19.34 -14.52
C LEU A 12 20.29 19.87 -13.66
N ALA A 13 19.09 19.36 -13.89
CA ALA A 13 17.96 19.55 -12.99
C ALA A 13 18.24 18.84 -11.65
N TYR A 14 17.92 19.47 -10.55
CA TYR A 14 18.17 18.89 -9.22
C TYR A 14 17.36 17.61 -9.00
N GLU A 15 16.18 17.53 -9.58
CA GLU A 15 15.30 16.36 -9.53
C GLU A 15 15.95 15.14 -10.18
N ASP A 16 16.59 15.33 -11.34
CA ASP A 16 17.30 14.26 -12.06
C ASP A 16 18.50 13.75 -11.27
N VAL A 17 19.23 14.67 -10.64
CA VAL A 17 20.36 14.30 -9.77
C VAL A 17 19.86 13.53 -8.55
N ALA A 18 18.79 14.00 -7.89
CA ALA A 18 18.21 13.35 -6.74
C ALA A 18 17.70 11.93 -7.09
N ALA A 19 16.97 11.77 -8.18
CA ALA A 19 16.46 10.47 -8.63
C ALA A 19 17.61 9.50 -8.96
N SER A 20 18.63 9.95 -9.66
CA SER A 20 19.80 9.12 -10.01
C SER A 20 20.60 8.71 -8.77
N THR A 21 20.74 9.63 -7.80
CA THR A 21 21.41 9.36 -6.52
C THR A 21 20.63 8.36 -5.70
N ALA A 22 19.31 8.54 -5.56
CA ALA A 22 18.44 7.63 -4.82
C ALA A 22 18.48 6.21 -5.41
N ALA A 23 18.44 6.09 -6.73
CA ALA A 23 18.56 4.80 -7.41
C ALA A 23 19.94 4.15 -7.18
N ALA A 24 21.03 4.91 -7.27
CA ALA A 24 22.39 4.39 -7.05
C ALA A 24 22.61 3.92 -5.61
N LEU A 25 22.00 4.60 -4.63
CA LEU A 25 22.03 4.25 -3.21
C LEU A 25 21.05 3.13 -2.86
N LYS A 26 20.19 2.71 -3.78
CA LYS A 26 19.05 1.81 -3.51
C LYS A 26 18.19 2.32 -2.34
N ALA A 27 17.89 3.61 -2.37
CA ALA A 27 17.11 4.24 -1.34
C ALA A 27 15.66 3.69 -1.33
N ASP A 28 15.14 3.41 -0.15
CA ASP A 28 13.74 2.99 0.01
C ASP A 28 12.77 4.11 -0.32
N LYS A 29 13.13 5.34 0.06
CA LYS A 29 12.30 6.54 -0.12
C LYS A 29 13.10 7.66 -0.76
N LEU A 30 12.49 8.36 -1.72
CA LEU A 30 12.98 9.64 -2.25
C LEU A 30 11.93 10.71 -1.93
N ILE A 31 12.32 11.77 -1.26
CA ILE A 31 11.41 12.84 -0.84
C ILE A 31 11.77 14.13 -1.58
N PHE A 32 10.82 14.68 -2.31
CA PHE A 32 10.91 16.00 -2.92
C PHE A 32 10.18 17.04 -2.08
N LEU A 33 10.89 18.03 -1.58
CA LEU A 33 10.30 19.25 -1.04
C LEU A 33 10.05 20.20 -2.22
N SER A 34 8.79 20.42 -2.55
CA SER A 34 8.37 21.07 -3.78
C SER A 34 7.32 22.17 -3.51
N PRO A 35 7.26 23.22 -4.33
CA PRO A 35 6.14 24.16 -4.27
C PRO A 35 4.80 23.51 -4.71
N TYR A 36 4.86 22.34 -5.31
CA TYR A 36 3.68 21.56 -5.71
C TYR A 36 3.26 20.65 -4.56
N ALA A 37 2.10 20.95 -3.97
CA ALA A 37 1.56 20.22 -2.81
C ALA A 37 1.01 18.82 -3.14
N GLY A 38 0.94 18.44 -4.42
CA GLY A 38 0.38 17.17 -4.89
C GLY A 38 -0.57 17.35 -6.06
N LEU A 39 -1.22 16.27 -6.45
CA LEU A 39 -2.22 16.22 -7.51
C LEU A 39 -3.63 16.27 -6.92
N LYS A 40 -4.61 16.65 -7.75
CA LYS A 40 -6.03 16.66 -7.40
C LYS A 40 -6.80 15.72 -8.31
N ASP A 41 -7.79 15.05 -7.76
CA ASP A 41 -8.73 14.24 -8.51
C ASP A 41 -9.77 15.11 -9.26
N ALA A 42 -10.75 14.45 -9.90
CA ALA A 42 -11.79 15.11 -10.65
C ALA A 42 -12.77 15.92 -9.75
N GLU A 43 -12.89 15.55 -8.50
CA GLU A 43 -13.69 16.18 -7.45
C GLU A 43 -12.99 17.38 -6.82
N GLY A 44 -11.66 17.52 -7.04
CA GLY A 44 -10.82 18.60 -6.53
C GLY A 44 -10.12 18.27 -5.22
N ASP A 45 -10.24 17.04 -4.73
CA ASP A 45 -9.58 16.55 -3.52
C ASP A 45 -8.12 16.16 -3.80
N PHE A 46 -7.26 16.27 -2.79
CA PHE A 46 -5.87 15.91 -2.94
C PHE A 46 -5.69 14.38 -3.01
N ILE A 47 -4.94 13.95 -4.01
CA ILE A 47 -4.52 12.57 -4.15
C ILE A 47 -3.34 12.33 -3.22
N THR A 48 -3.50 11.45 -2.24
CA THR A 48 -2.45 11.11 -1.26
C THR A 48 -1.53 10.00 -1.75
N GLU A 49 -2.02 9.09 -2.57
CA GLU A 49 -1.26 7.97 -3.10
C GLU A 49 -1.60 7.68 -4.56
N LEU A 50 -0.57 7.38 -5.35
CA LEU A 50 -0.69 6.91 -6.73
C LEU A 50 0.26 5.74 -6.99
N SER A 51 -0.22 4.77 -7.73
CA SER A 51 0.64 3.78 -8.37
C SER A 51 1.19 4.27 -9.70
N MET A 52 2.19 3.58 -10.22
CA MET A 52 2.75 3.90 -11.56
C MET A 52 1.71 3.82 -12.69
N PRO A 53 0.80 2.83 -12.76
CA PRO A 53 -0.27 2.83 -13.76
C PRO A 53 -1.21 4.02 -13.64
N GLN A 54 -1.67 4.34 -12.42
CA GLN A 54 -2.54 5.50 -12.16
C GLN A 54 -1.87 6.82 -12.50
N LEU A 55 -0.57 6.98 -12.21
CA LEU A 55 0.19 8.16 -12.61
C LEU A 55 0.21 8.33 -14.14
N GLN A 56 0.43 7.23 -14.89
CA GLN A 56 0.44 7.28 -16.36
C GLN A 56 -0.91 7.70 -16.91
N GLU A 57 -1.99 7.16 -16.36
CA GLU A 57 -3.36 7.52 -16.73
C GLU A 57 -3.65 8.99 -16.39
N TYR A 58 -3.30 9.43 -15.18
CA TYR A 58 -3.48 10.83 -14.75
C TYR A 58 -2.77 11.80 -15.66
N VAL A 59 -1.49 11.55 -15.99
CA VAL A 59 -0.71 12.42 -16.91
C VAL A 59 -1.28 12.42 -18.31
N ALA A 60 -1.83 11.31 -18.79
CA ALA A 60 -2.46 11.21 -20.11
C ALA A 60 -3.77 12.02 -20.20
N GLN A 61 -4.54 12.04 -19.10
CA GLN A 61 -5.81 12.77 -19.01
C GLN A 61 -5.59 14.28 -18.79
N ASN A 62 -4.54 14.69 -18.08
CA ASN A 62 -4.26 16.09 -17.70
C ASN A 62 -3.16 16.71 -18.60
N LYS A 63 -3.46 16.93 -19.88
CA LYS A 63 -2.48 17.45 -20.85
C LYS A 63 -2.03 18.88 -20.57
N ASP A 64 -2.84 19.68 -19.91
CA ASP A 64 -2.59 21.09 -19.58
C ASP A 64 -1.89 21.28 -18.23
N MET A 65 -1.39 20.18 -17.62
CA MET A 65 -0.63 20.22 -16.38
C MET A 65 0.61 21.12 -16.52
N ASP A 66 0.93 21.85 -15.44
CA ASP A 66 2.14 22.64 -15.33
C ASP A 66 3.39 21.83 -15.72
N LEU A 67 4.30 22.44 -16.48
CA LEU A 67 5.50 21.76 -17.01
C LEU A 67 6.46 21.33 -15.91
N GLY A 68 6.56 22.11 -14.82
CA GLY A 68 7.40 21.77 -13.67
C GLY A 68 6.87 20.55 -12.95
N MET A 69 5.55 20.52 -12.67
CA MET A 69 4.90 19.34 -12.07
C MET A 69 5.06 18.11 -12.95
N ARG A 70 4.82 18.25 -14.27
CA ARG A 70 4.98 17.13 -15.21
C ARG A 70 6.43 16.61 -15.23
N GLY A 71 7.40 17.51 -15.21
CA GLY A 71 8.83 17.17 -15.14
C GLY A 71 9.15 16.38 -13.87
N LEU A 72 8.65 16.86 -12.73
CA LEU A 72 8.84 16.23 -11.42
C LEU A 72 8.23 14.83 -11.37
N LEU A 73 6.99 14.66 -11.86
CA LEU A 73 6.32 13.35 -11.92
C LEU A 73 7.03 12.36 -12.85
N ASN A 74 7.52 12.82 -14.00
CA ASN A 74 8.29 11.99 -14.91
C ASN A 74 9.61 11.51 -14.27
N THR A 75 10.27 12.39 -13.53
CA THR A 75 11.50 12.06 -12.82
C THR A 75 11.25 11.08 -11.68
N ALA A 76 10.18 11.27 -10.91
CA ALA A 76 9.74 10.32 -9.89
C ALA A 76 9.45 8.94 -10.50
N GLY A 77 8.71 8.88 -11.61
CA GLY A 77 8.46 7.64 -12.31
C GLY A 77 9.74 6.95 -12.82
N ARG A 78 10.77 7.71 -13.18
CA ARG A 78 12.11 7.13 -13.51
C ARG A 78 12.79 6.57 -12.27
N ALA A 79 12.74 7.27 -11.14
CA ALA A 79 13.30 6.79 -9.88
C ALA A 79 12.67 5.45 -9.46
N ILE A 80 11.32 5.35 -9.51
CA ILE A 80 10.60 4.10 -9.25
C ILE A 80 11.07 2.98 -10.18
N ARG A 81 11.10 3.21 -11.50
CA ARG A 81 11.59 2.20 -12.46
C ARG A 81 13.04 1.81 -12.25
N ALA A 82 13.84 2.68 -11.66
CA ALA A 82 15.24 2.41 -11.31
C ALA A 82 15.40 1.72 -9.95
N GLY A 83 14.32 1.36 -9.26
CA GLY A 83 14.32 0.54 -8.06
C GLY A 83 14.15 1.30 -6.73
N VAL A 84 13.81 2.60 -6.77
CA VAL A 84 13.34 3.31 -5.57
C VAL A 84 11.92 2.86 -5.27
N SER A 85 11.63 2.40 -4.05
CA SER A 85 10.31 1.83 -3.72
C SER A 85 9.22 2.88 -3.69
N ARG A 86 9.51 4.08 -3.17
CA ARG A 86 8.53 5.17 -2.98
C ARG A 86 9.14 6.53 -3.26
N VAL A 87 8.34 7.42 -3.85
CA VAL A 87 8.70 8.83 -4.03
C VAL A 87 7.61 9.69 -3.41
N HIS A 88 7.98 10.56 -2.46
CA HIS A 88 7.07 11.45 -1.77
C HIS A 88 7.24 12.89 -2.27
N PHE A 89 6.14 13.62 -2.35
CA PHE A 89 6.09 15.02 -2.74
C PHE A 89 5.49 15.82 -1.58
N LEU A 90 6.30 16.62 -0.92
CA LEU A 90 5.89 17.39 0.24
C LEU A 90 5.91 18.89 -0.08
N PRO A 91 4.99 19.67 0.52
CA PRO A 91 4.99 21.13 0.37
C PRO A 91 6.24 21.73 1.03
N CYS A 92 7.03 22.49 0.27
CA CYS A 92 8.24 23.13 0.78
C CYS A 92 7.96 24.37 1.66
N ASN A 93 6.72 24.86 1.67
CA ASN A 93 6.28 26.06 2.40
C ASN A 93 5.53 25.74 3.71
N GLN A 94 5.50 24.48 4.13
CA GLN A 94 4.88 24.06 5.39
C GLN A 94 5.96 23.64 6.40
N ASP A 95 5.98 24.32 7.53
CA ASP A 95 6.87 23.96 8.62
C ASP A 95 6.49 22.59 9.20
N GLY A 96 7.50 21.74 9.44
CA GLY A 96 7.28 20.40 9.99
C GLY A 96 6.81 19.35 8.99
N ALA A 97 6.59 19.69 7.70
CA ALA A 97 6.11 18.77 6.68
C ALA A 97 6.87 17.43 6.63
N LEU A 98 8.18 17.49 6.70
CA LEU A 98 9.02 16.28 6.68
C LEU A 98 8.82 15.41 7.93
N LEU A 99 8.65 16.02 9.10
CA LEU A 99 8.41 15.29 10.33
C LEU A 99 7.02 14.66 10.34
N GLU A 100 6.02 15.38 9.88
CA GLU A 100 4.65 14.90 9.75
C GLU A 100 4.59 13.69 8.82
N GLU A 101 5.21 13.78 7.65
CA GLU A 101 5.27 12.66 6.69
C GLU A 101 6.01 11.44 7.22
N LEU A 102 7.07 11.62 8.02
CA LEU A 102 7.89 10.50 8.49
C LEU A 102 7.37 9.85 9.77
N PHE A 103 6.60 10.58 10.59
CA PHE A 103 6.21 10.16 11.94
C PHE A 103 4.70 10.07 12.15
N THR A 104 3.87 10.40 11.15
CA THR A 104 2.42 10.18 11.21
C THR A 104 2.00 9.19 10.12
N HIS A 105 0.86 8.54 10.36
CA HIS A 105 0.31 7.56 9.42
C HIS A 105 -0.24 8.22 8.15
N ASP A 106 -0.96 9.33 8.31
CA ASP A 106 -1.68 9.96 7.19
C ASP A 106 -0.77 10.80 6.30
N GLY A 107 0.41 11.21 6.82
CA GLY A 107 1.31 12.10 6.11
C GLY A 107 0.66 13.44 5.72
N ILE A 108 1.34 14.24 4.92
CA ILE A 108 0.79 15.51 4.40
C ILE A 108 0.96 15.67 2.90
N GLY A 109 1.70 14.77 2.29
CA GLY A 109 2.09 14.83 0.90
C GLY A 109 1.37 13.84 0.00
N MET A 110 1.87 13.76 -1.20
CA MET A 110 1.48 12.73 -2.16
C MET A 110 2.61 11.71 -2.26
N MET A 111 2.27 10.43 -2.25
CA MET A 111 3.20 9.32 -2.45
C MET A 111 2.98 8.68 -3.82
N LEU A 112 4.08 8.42 -4.52
CA LEU A 112 4.12 7.56 -5.70
C LEU A 112 4.83 6.27 -5.35
N ALA A 113 4.15 5.14 -5.51
CA ALA A 113 4.69 3.80 -5.29
C ALA A 113 4.85 3.02 -6.60
N SER A 114 5.67 1.97 -6.58
CA SER A 114 5.93 1.13 -7.76
C SER A 114 4.69 0.34 -8.20
N SER A 115 3.86 -0.09 -7.28
CA SER A 115 2.59 -0.77 -7.57
C SER A 115 1.57 -0.61 -6.44
N ASP A 116 0.27 -0.76 -6.75
CA ASP A 116 -0.85 -0.81 -5.78
C ASP A 116 -0.78 -2.00 -4.81
N ILE A 117 0.18 -2.90 -5.00
CA ILE A 117 0.19 -4.24 -4.43
C ILE A 117 1.33 -4.44 -3.43
N GLU A 118 2.28 -3.50 -3.32
CA GLU A 118 3.52 -3.73 -2.56
C GLU A 118 3.30 -3.95 -1.07
N ASN A 119 2.17 -3.54 -0.55
CA ASN A 119 1.83 -3.73 0.85
C ASN A 119 1.02 -5.01 1.11
N LEU A 120 0.43 -5.62 0.08
CA LEU A 120 -0.41 -6.82 0.22
C LEU A 120 0.35 -8.05 -0.33
N ARG A 121 0.86 -8.86 0.58
CA ARG A 121 1.68 -10.04 0.28
C ARG A 121 1.24 -11.29 1.05
N GLU A 122 1.78 -12.44 0.67
CA GLU A 122 1.67 -13.65 1.47
C GLU A 122 2.45 -13.47 2.79
N ALA A 123 1.89 -14.01 3.88
CA ALA A 123 2.53 -13.99 5.18
C ALA A 123 3.69 -15.00 5.26
N ASN A 124 4.65 -14.72 6.08
CA ASN A 124 5.77 -15.60 6.44
C ASN A 124 5.89 -15.74 7.97
N GLN A 125 6.86 -16.52 8.45
CA GLN A 125 7.00 -16.80 9.88
C GLN A 125 7.28 -15.55 10.73
N ASP A 126 7.91 -14.53 10.17
CA ASP A 126 8.21 -13.29 10.89
C ASP A 126 6.95 -12.46 11.17
N ASP A 127 5.85 -12.73 10.43
CA ASP A 127 4.59 -12.00 10.54
C ASP A 127 3.67 -12.50 11.66
N VAL A 128 3.96 -13.67 12.25
CA VAL A 128 3.10 -14.30 13.27
C VAL A 128 2.79 -13.34 14.41
N GLY A 129 3.81 -12.64 14.91
CA GLY A 129 3.63 -11.66 15.98
C GLY A 129 2.71 -10.51 15.62
N GLY A 130 2.86 -9.95 14.41
CA GLY A 130 1.98 -8.88 13.91
C GLY A 130 0.55 -9.34 13.65
N ILE A 131 0.37 -10.56 13.13
CA ILE A 131 -0.97 -11.16 12.96
C ILE A 131 -1.66 -11.32 14.30
N LEU A 132 -0.96 -11.82 15.32
CA LEU A 132 -1.51 -11.94 16.68
C LEU A 132 -1.90 -10.57 17.26
N GLN A 133 -1.06 -9.55 17.08
CA GLN A 133 -1.38 -8.19 17.53
C GLN A 133 -2.68 -7.65 16.92
N LEU A 134 -2.94 -7.97 15.65
CA LEU A 134 -4.17 -7.55 14.96
C LEU A 134 -5.39 -8.39 15.35
N THR A 135 -5.22 -9.68 15.62
CA THR A 135 -6.37 -10.59 15.82
C THR A 135 -6.77 -10.74 17.28
N MET A 136 -5.82 -10.74 18.23
CA MET A 136 -6.10 -10.96 19.65
C MET A 136 -7.16 -10.00 20.24
N PRO A 137 -7.11 -8.68 20.01
CA PRO A 137 -8.14 -7.80 20.53
C PRO A 137 -9.54 -8.14 19.99
N LEU A 138 -9.63 -8.53 18.72
CA LEU A 138 -10.88 -8.91 18.09
C LEU A 138 -11.40 -10.29 18.54
N GLU A 139 -10.49 -11.19 18.92
CA GLU A 139 -10.83 -12.48 19.54
C GLU A 139 -11.36 -12.29 20.96
N GLU A 140 -10.71 -11.44 21.76
CA GLU A 140 -11.15 -11.10 23.12
C GLU A 140 -12.54 -10.45 23.13
N GLU A 141 -12.83 -9.62 22.13
CA GLU A 141 -14.16 -9.03 21.93
C GLU A 141 -15.20 -10.01 21.34
N GLY A 142 -14.81 -11.23 20.98
CA GLY A 142 -15.68 -12.23 20.35
C GLY A 142 -16.10 -11.87 18.92
N ILE A 143 -15.32 -11.03 18.22
CA ILE A 143 -15.55 -10.65 16.82
C ILE A 143 -14.95 -11.71 15.89
N LEU A 144 -13.77 -12.20 16.22
CA LEU A 144 -13.10 -13.29 15.51
C LEU A 144 -13.10 -14.57 16.36
N ALA A 145 -13.09 -15.70 15.67
CA ALA A 145 -12.86 -17.00 16.33
C ALA A 145 -11.38 -17.09 16.75
N ALA A 146 -11.12 -17.42 18.01
CA ALA A 146 -9.77 -17.52 18.55
C ALA A 146 -8.95 -18.59 17.82
N ARG A 147 -7.76 -18.22 17.41
CA ARG A 147 -6.76 -19.11 16.79
C ARG A 147 -5.43 -18.90 17.51
N GLY A 148 -5.01 -19.92 18.26
CA GLY A 148 -3.74 -19.87 18.99
C GLY A 148 -2.55 -19.67 18.07
N GLN A 149 -1.45 -19.18 18.65
CA GLN A 149 -0.19 -18.92 17.93
C GLN A 149 0.29 -20.14 17.13
N ASP A 150 0.19 -21.34 17.70
CA ASP A 150 0.58 -22.61 17.06
C ASP A 150 -0.20 -22.91 15.79
N VAL A 151 -1.48 -22.49 15.72
CA VAL A 151 -2.31 -22.64 14.52
C VAL A 151 -1.88 -21.64 13.45
N ILE A 152 -1.60 -20.39 13.83
CA ILE A 152 -1.14 -19.35 12.90
C ILE A 152 0.22 -19.72 12.33
N GLU A 153 1.17 -20.14 13.16
CA GLU A 153 2.51 -20.58 12.75
C GLU A 153 2.46 -21.76 11.75
N ARG A 154 1.64 -22.76 12.06
CA ARG A 154 1.47 -23.93 11.20
C ARG A 154 0.86 -23.58 9.85
N ASP A 155 -0.13 -22.71 9.85
CA ASP A 155 -0.92 -22.39 8.68
C ASP A 155 -0.56 -21.01 8.09
N ILE A 156 0.62 -20.47 8.38
CA ILE A 156 1.04 -19.10 8.02
C ILE A 156 0.93 -18.82 6.51
N GLN A 157 1.20 -19.83 5.67
CA GLN A 157 1.08 -19.70 4.22
C GLN A 157 -0.36 -19.49 3.72
N ARG A 158 -1.35 -19.64 4.58
CA ARG A 158 -2.75 -19.35 4.27
C ARG A 158 -3.12 -17.90 4.48
N PHE A 159 -2.25 -17.14 5.14
CA PHE A 159 -2.46 -15.75 5.44
C PHE A 159 -1.91 -14.86 4.35
N SER A 160 -2.63 -13.77 4.10
CA SER A 160 -2.17 -12.61 3.36
C SER A 160 -2.16 -11.41 4.31
N VAL A 161 -1.16 -10.57 4.21
CA VAL A 161 -0.97 -9.42 5.10
C VAL A 161 -0.79 -8.14 4.31
N ILE A 162 -1.24 -7.04 4.89
CA ILE A 162 -0.90 -5.69 4.43
C ILE A 162 0.16 -5.15 5.38
N GLU A 163 1.31 -4.84 4.82
CA GLU A 163 2.46 -4.31 5.54
C GLU A 163 2.80 -2.91 5.06
N HIS A 164 3.16 -2.05 5.98
CA HIS A 164 3.75 -0.75 5.70
C HIS A 164 4.91 -0.50 6.67
N ASP A 165 6.10 -0.20 6.15
CA ASP A 165 7.30 0.05 6.93
C ASP A 165 7.58 -1.01 8.02
N ARG A 166 7.39 -2.30 7.68
CA ARG A 166 7.54 -3.48 8.55
C ARG A 166 6.52 -3.59 9.69
N VAL A 167 5.45 -2.80 9.63
CA VAL A 167 4.31 -2.91 10.53
C VAL A 167 3.14 -3.50 9.77
N LEU A 168 2.44 -4.46 10.36
CA LEU A 168 1.25 -5.05 9.76
C LEU A 168 0.02 -4.22 10.13
N PHE A 169 -0.72 -3.80 9.11
CA PHE A 169 -1.97 -3.06 9.24
C PHE A 169 -3.21 -3.88 8.92
N GLY A 170 -3.04 -5.06 8.37
CA GLY A 170 -4.15 -5.94 8.11
C GLY A 170 -3.72 -7.36 7.78
N CYS A 171 -4.62 -8.29 8.04
CA CYS A 171 -4.44 -9.69 7.67
C CYS A 171 -5.76 -10.34 7.28
N ALA A 172 -5.68 -11.40 6.49
CA ALA A 172 -6.79 -12.30 6.19
C ALA A 172 -6.25 -13.69 5.85
N ALA A 173 -7.02 -14.73 6.12
CA ALA A 173 -6.64 -16.10 5.83
C ALA A 173 -7.69 -16.83 5.00
N LEU A 174 -7.24 -17.76 4.14
CA LEU A 174 -8.06 -18.68 3.39
C LEU A 174 -7.85 -20.10 3.89
N PHE A 175 -8.89 -20.71 4.46
CA PHE A 175 -8.86 -22.11 4.85
C PHE A 175 -9.72 -22.94 3.91
N PRO A 176 -9.14 -23.83 3.09
CA PRO A 176 -9.90 -24.71 2.22
C PRO A 176 -10.56 -25.83 3.01
N PHE A 177 -11.80 -26.15 2.61
CA PHE A 177 -12.59 -27.26 3.10
C PHE A 177 -12.92 -28.23 1.96
N PRO A 178 -13.35 -29.46 2.28
CA PRO A 178 -13.79 -30.42 1.26
C PRO A 178 -14.90 -29.83 0.36
N ASN A 179 -15.05 -30.43 -0.83
CA ASN A 179 -16.08 -30.07 -1.82
C ASN A 179 -15.98 -28.67 -2.42
N GLY A 180 -14.78 -28.07 -2.46
CA GLY A 180 -14.54 -26.77 -3.07
C GLY A 180 -15.16 -25.60 -2.31
N VAL A 181 -15.21 -25.73 -0.99
CA VAL A 181 -15.62 -24.67 -0.06
C VAL A 181 -14.40 -24.11 0.63
N GLY A 182 -14.37 -22.81 0.93
CA GLY A 182 -13.31 -22.16 1.70
C GLY A 182 -13.86 -21.20 2.75
N GLU A 183 -13.16 -21.08 3.86
CA GLU A 183 -13.42 -20.10 4.90
C GLU A 183 -12.51 -18.88 4.69
N LEU A 184 -13.11 -17.71 4.60
CA LEU A 184 -12.40 -16.45 4.85
C LEU A 184 -12.37 -16.24 6.36
N ALA A 185 -11.17 -16.28 6.94
CA ALA A 185 -10.97 -16.16 8.38
C ALA A 185 -9.97 -15.06 8.70
N CYS A 186 -9.91 -14.64 9.96
CA CYS A 186 -8.92 -13.69 10.49
C CYS A 186 -8.85 -12.38 9.67
N LEU A 187 -9.95 -11.92 9.09
CA LEU A 187 -9.97 -10.63 8.42
C LEU A 187 -9.95 -9.54 9.48
N ALA A 188 -8.80 -8.94 9.64
CA ALA A 188 -8.55 -7.87 10.59
C ALA A 188 -7.82 -6.71 9.90
N VAL A 189 -8.18 -5.48 10.25
CA VAL A 189 -7.51 -4.26 9.83
C VAL A 189 -7.33 -3.41 11.08
N ASP A 190 -6.15 -2.85 11.24
CA ASP A 190 -5.80 -1.97 12.36
C ASP A 190 -6.83 -0.84 12.47
N PRO A 191 -7.38 -0.58 13.67
CA PRO A 191 -8.38 0.47 13.87
C PRO A 191 -7.94 1.85 13.40
N ASP A 192 -6.65 2.17 13.53
CA ASP A 192 -6.11 3.48 13.19
C ASP A 192 -6.08 3.75 11.68
N VAL A 193 -6.21 2.71 10.86
CA VAL A 193 -6.22 2.80 9.39
C VAL A 193 -7.54 2.31 8.76
N GLN A 194 -8.56 2.04 9.55
CA GLN A 194 -9.86 1.64 9.03
C GLN A 194 -10.46 2.75 8.17
N GLY A 195 -11.00 2.35 7.02
CA GLY A 195 -11.57 3.29 6.04
C GLY A 195 -10.70 3.50 4.79
N SER A 196 -9.42 3.12 4.82
CA SER A 196 -8.48 3.16 3.68
C SER A 196 -8.82 2.19 2.53
N GLY A 197 -9.78 1.25 2.74
CA GLY A 197 -10.13 0.21 1.77
C GLY A 197 -9.35 -1.10 1.92
N ASP A 198 -8.48 -1.22 2.90
CA ASP A 198 -7.62 -2.40 3.09
C ASP A 198 -8.39 -3.68 3.37
N GLY A 199 -9.50 -3.62 4.09
CA GLY A 199 -10.39 -4.77 4.27
C GLY A 199 -10.93 -5.31 2.95
N GLU A 200 -11.23 -4.44 1.98
CA GLU A 200 -11.67 -4.84 0.64
C GLU A 200 -10.53 -5.42 -0.19
N ARG A 201 -9.33 -4.85 -0.08
CA ARG A 201 -8.13 -5.36 -0.74
C ARG A 201 -7.80 -6.78 -0.27
N LEU A 202 -7.85 -7.02 1.05
CA LEU A 202 -7.66 -8.35 1.65
C LEU A 202 -8.73 -9.33 1.18
N LEU A 203 -10.01 -8.94 1.18
CA LEU A 203 -11.09 -9.78 0.66
C LEU A 203 -10.86 -10.17 -0.80
N LYS A 204 -10.56 -9.21 -1.68
CA LYS A 204 -10.24 -9.46 -3.10
C LYS A 204 -9.04 -10.41 -3.27
N ARG A 205 -8.02 -10.27 -2.42
CA ARG A 205 -6.86 -11.17 -2.43
C ARG A 205 -7.26 -12.60 -2.10
N VAL A 206 -8.06 -12.79 -1.05
CA VAL A 206 -8.57 -14.10 -0.65
C VAL A 206 -9.48 -14.70 -1.73
N GLU A 207 -10.34 -13.91 -2.36
CA GLU A 207 -11.18 -14.35 -3.48
C GLU A 207 -10.36 -14.80 -4.69
N MET A 208 -9.32 -14.05 -5.06
CA MET A 208 -8.41 -14.44 -6.15
C MET A 208 -7.72 -15.77 -5.84
N ARG A 209 -7.20 -15.91 -4.63
CA ARG A 209 -6.55 -17.12 -4.17
C ARG A 209 -7.52 -18.31 -4.15
N ALA A 210 -8.73 -18.11 -3.64
CA ALA A 210 -9.77 -19.13 -3.66
C ALA A 210 -10.07 -19.63 -5.09
N LYS A 211 -10.15 -18.73 -6.06
CA LYS A 211 -10.33 -19.10 -7.48
C LYS A 211 -9.15 -19.91 -8.01
N GLN A 212 -7.92 -19.53 -7.68
CA GLN A 212 -6.71 -20.26 -8.09
C GLN A 212 -6.65 -21.67 -7.48
N GLU A 213 -7.11 -21.84 -6.24
CA GLU A 213 -7.18 -23.13 -5.56
C GLU A 213 -8.45 -23.95 -5.93
N GLY A 214 -9.28 -23.47 -6.87
CA GLY A 214 -10.48 -24.18 -7.34
C GLY A 214 -11.66 -24.15 -6.34
N ILE A 215 -11.62 -23.26 -5.36
CA ILE A 215 -12.70 -23.05 -4.39
C ILE A 215 -13.86 -22.33 -5.08
N LYS A 216 -15.04 -22.91 -4.98
CA LYS A 216 -16.27 -22.42 -5.65
C LYS A 216 -17.18 -21.60 -4.74
N LYS A 217 -17.02 -21.77 -3.44
CA LYS A 217 -17.83 -21.08 -2.43
C LYS A 217 -16.95 -20.62 -1.28
N LEU A 218 -17.05 -19.34 -0.93
CA LEU A 218 -16.47 -18.79 0.29
C LEU A 218 -17.55 -18.56 1.33
N PHE A 219 -17.23 -18.86 2.58
CA PHE A 219 -18.05 -18.46 3.72
C PHE A 219 -17.19 -17.72 4.73
N VAL A 220 -17.87 -16.98 5.60
CA VAL A 220 -17.24 -16.22 6.69
C VAL A 220 -18.10 -16.42 7.94
N LEU A 221 -17.44 -16.56 9.09
CA LEU A 221 -18.08 -16.56 10.39
C LEU A 221 -17.88 -15.18 11.01
N THR A 222 -18.99 -14.47 11.26
CA THR A 222 -18.95 -13.13 11.84
C THR A 222 -20.12 -12.92 12.80
N THR A 223 -19.87 -12.18 13.87
CA THR A 223 -20.89 -11.79 14.85
C THR A 223 -21.33 -10.33 14.73
N ARG A 224 -20.49 -9.44 14.21
CA ARG A 224 -20.74 -8.00 14.18
C ARG A 224 -20.65 -7.35 12.80
N THR A 225 -19.89 -7.93 11.87
CA THR A 225 -19.59 -7.32 10.57
C THR A 225 -20.43 -7.87 9.43
N GLU A 226 -21.53 -8.55 9.71
CA GLU A 226 -22.42 -9.18 8.71
C GLU A 226 -22.82 -8.20 7.59
N HIS A 227 -23.20 -6.97 7.95
CA HIS A 227 -23.63 -5.97 6.98
C HIS A 227 -22.54 -5.59 5.98
N TRP A 228 -21.28 -5.59 6.41
CA TRP A 228 -20.14 -5.32 5.54
C TRP A 228 -19.99 -6.41 4.47
N PHE A 229 -20.14 -7.67 4.86
CA PHE A 229 -20.06 -8.80 3.94
C PHE A 229 -21.28 -8.91 3.01
N LEU A 230 -22.47 -8.62 3.50
CA LEU A 230 -23.69 -8.61 2.67
C LEU A 230 -23.60 -7.60 1.52
N LYS A 231 -23.02 -6.39 1.76
CA LYS A 231 -22.77 -5.41 0.73
C LYS A 231 -21.78 -5.89 -0.35
N ARG A 232 -20.99 -6.92 -0.08
CA ARG A 232 -19.98 -7.51 -0.97
C ARG A 232 -20.40 -8.84 -1.58
N GLY A 233 -21.68 -9.14 -1.55
CA GLY A 233 -22.27 -10.30 -2.25
C GLY A 233 -22.35 -11.59 -1.44
N PHE A 234 -21.91 -11.59 -0.18
CA PHE A 234 -22.18 -12.71 0.71
C PHE A 234 -23.68 -12.80 1.02
N LYS A 235 -24.15 -14.01 1.26
CA LYS A 235 -25.56 -14.30 1.60
C LYS A 235 -25.60 -15.05 2.91
N ARG A 236 -26.70 -14.87 3.65
CA ARG A 236 -26.99 -15.68 4.85
C ARG A 236 -27.19 -17.15 4.51
#